data_5bafbff1febe5fea783a9f91e0558558
#
_entry.id   5bafbff1febe5fea783a9f91e0558558
#
_cell.length_a   1.000
_cell.length_b   1.000
_cell.length_c   1.000
_cell.angle_alpha   90.00
_cell.angle_beta   90.00
_cell.angle_gamma   90.00
#
_symmetry.space_group_name_H-M   'P 1'
#
loop_
_entity.id
_entity.type
_entity.pdbx_description
1 polymer ?
#
loop_
_entity_poly.entity_id
_entity_poly.type
_entity_poly.pdbx_seq_one_letter_code
_entity_poly.pdbx_strand_id
1 'polypeptide(L)'
;MVSYLGAFSLLLAALGATASPLAERAPPTVTLDGATVTGTSSGNVEKFLGIPFAEPPVGNLRFRLPERITEYTTDVNATAYSPTCPQQAVDLPLPDGLVDETLDEIIDLIYPVLFPNDEDCLTINVVRPADTTPEAKLPVIVWIFGGGFEIGSTSMYDGGVIVERSLDLDEPVVYVSMNYRVAAFGFLASQEVKDAGVGNLGLQDRAWVQQYVSAFGGDPEKVTIWGESAGAISVALHMITNGGDTEGLFRGAVMNSGSPIPVGDITNGQMYYDQLVDATGCTGSSDTLQCLREVPYDDLKSAQDNTPFLFSYQSLILTWLPRADGVFLADSPQALVQQGSVANIPFISGDCDDEGTLFSFSTLNVTTDDEAREYIEQYWLPRADPADLDELFELYPQDPTQGSPFDTGYLNAITPQFKRIAAFQGDAVFQGPRRFFMQQRDGKQDMWGFVNKRLKNVPLLGTAHGSDLLNAAYGLGEMSDYTIRFAAHLDPNGGGAMEWPKYSVASPQMLTFNDGLVPLSISEDTYRTEAMGKLIEVMLSNPI
;
A
#
# COMPACT_ATOMS: atom_id res chain seq x y z
N MET A 1 -32.01 -49.82 47.34
CA MET A 1 -33.39 -49.73 47.82
C MET A 1 -33.99 -48.44 47.28
N VAL A 2 -35.03 -48.63 46.50
CA VAL A 2 -36.13 -47.70 46.14
C VAL A 2 -35.81 -46.47 45.29
N SER A 3 -36.23 -46.63 44.03
CA SER A 3 -36.53 -45.65 42.98
C SER A 3 -37.46 -44.51 43.43
N TYR A 4 -37.30 -43.35 42.81
CA TYR A 4 -38.42 -42.51 42.38
C TYR A 4 -38.06 -41.86 41.04
N LEU A 5 -38.66 -42.35 39.96
CA LEU A 5 -38.85 -41.65 38.70
C LEU A 5 -39.98 -40.64 38.87
N GLY A 6 -39.72 -39.40 38.63
CA GLY A 6 -40.71 -38.33 38.47
C GLY A 6 -40.65 -37.80 37.04
N ALA A 7 -41.63 -38.18 36.22
CA ALA A 7 -41.81 -37.68 34.85
C ALA A 7 -42.22 -36.22 34.86
N PHE A 8 -41.41 -35.33 34.23
CA PHE A 8 -41.83 -34.00 33.83
C PHE A 8 -42.04 -33.99 32.31
N SER A 9 -43.30 -34.05 31.92
CA SER A 9 -43.72 -33.79 30.54
C SER A 9 -43.71 -32.28 30.31
N LEU A 10 -42.69 -31.78 29.59
CA LEU A 10 -42.70 -30.43 29.04
C LEU A 10 -43.42 -30.45 27.68
N LEU A 11 -44.58 -29.79 27.62
CA LEU A 11 -45.22 -29.40 26.37
C LEU A 11 -44.33 -28.37 25.68
N LEU A 12 -43.62 -28.73 24.61
CA LEU A 12 -43.07 -27.81 23.64
C LEU A 12 -44.22 -27.33 22.73
N ALA A 13 -44.74 -26.14 23.02
CA ALA A 13 -45.51 -25.39 22.04
C ALA A 13 -44.55 -24.90 20.95
N ALA A 14 -44.53 -25.58 19.82
CA ALA A 14 -43.84 -25.12 18.60
C ALA A 14 -44.58 -23.87 18.10
N LEU A 15 -44.11 -22.69 18.48
CA LEU A 15 -44.37 -21.46 17.75
C LEU A 15 -43.59 -21.57 16.42
N GLY A 16 -44.27 -22.03 15.39
CA GLY A 16 -43.81 -21.92 14.01
C GLY A 16 -43.76 -20.46 13.64
N ALA A 17 -42.63 -19.80 13.91
CA ALA A 17 -42.27 -18.59 13.22
C ALA A 17 -42.01 -18.99 11.77
N THR A 18 -42.99 -18.80 10.89
CA THR A 18 -42.75 -18.78 9.45
C THR A 18 -41.84 -17.57 9.19
N ALA A 19 -40.53 -17.83 9.10
CA ALA A 19 -39.64 -16.88 8.51
C ALA A 19 -40.16 -16.64 7.07
N SER A 20 -40.76 -15.49 6.86
CA SER A 20 -41.03 -15.02 5.49
C SER A 20 -39.70 -15.06 4.77
N PRO A 21 -39.62 -15.67 3.58
CA PRO A 21 -38.40 -15.56 2.79
C PRO A 21 -38.13 -14.05 2.68
N LEU A 22 -36.92 -13.63 3.10
CA LEU A 22 -36.43 -12.30 2.81
C LEU A 22 -36.63 -12.12 1.31
N ALA A 23 -37.46 -11.16 0.90
CA ALA A 23 -37.64 -10.84 -0.50
C ALA A 23 -36.24 -10.54 -1.05
N GLU A 24 -35.82 -11.32 -2.01
CA GLU A 24 -34.52 -11.13 -2.68
C GLU A 24 -34.53 -9.71 -3.24
N ARG A 25 -33.66 -8.86 -2.72
CA ARG A 25 -33.58 -7.45 -3.13
C ARG A 25 -33.13 -7.44 -4.59
N ALA A 26 -33.76 -6.64 -5.44
CA ALA A 26 -33.30 -6.48 -6.82
C ALA A 26 -31.85 -5.99 -6.82
N PRO A 27 -30.99 -6.48 -7.76
CA PRO A 27 -29.63 -6.02 -7.86
C PRO A 27 -29.57 -4.48 -7.98
N PRO A 28 -28.65 -3.82 -7.25
CA PRO A 28 -28.50 -2.37 -7.36
C PRO A 28 -27.98 -2.01 -8.76
N THR A 29 -28.46 -0.89 -9.27
CA THR A 29 -28.02 -0.39 -10.58
C THR A 29 -27.65 1.09 -10.50
N VAL A 30 -26.67 1.49 -11.31
CA VAL A 30 -26.26 2.88 -11.52
C VAL A 30 -26.18 3.12 -13.02
N THR A 31 -26.55 4.30 -13.48
CA THR A 31 -26.39 4.68 -14.88
C THR A 31 -25.14 5.51 -15.05
N LEU A 32 -24.23 5.07 -15.91
CA LEU A 32 -23.07 5.83 -16.37
C LEU A 32 -23.28 6.15 -17.85
N ASP A 33 -23.33 7.43 -18.19
CA ASP A 33 -23.66 7.91 -19.55
C ASP A 33 -24.95 7.25 -20.08
N GLY A 34 -24.84 6.34 -21.03
CA GLY A 34 -25.98 5.59 -21.60
C GLY A 34 -26.09 4.14 -21.13
N ALA A 35 -25.18 3.66 -20.27
CA ALA A 35 -25.07 2.26 -19.86
C ALA A 35 -25.59 2.03 -18.43
N THR A 36 -26.14 0.86 -18.18
CA THR A 36 -26.50 0.38 -16.84
C THR A 36 -25.37 -0.43 -16.25
N VAL A 37 -24.88 -0.02 -15.08
CA VAL A 37 -23.92 -0.79 -14.27
C VAL A 37 -24.71 -1.52 -13.20
N THR A 38 -24.64 -2.86 -13.21
CA THR A 38 -25.36 -3.73 -12.27
C THR A 38 -24.39 -4.29 -11.24
N GLY A 39 -24.65 -4.05 -9.95
CA GLY A 39 -23.85 -4.51 -8.81
C GLY A 39 -24.54 -5.61 -8.02
N THR A 40 -24.03 -5.83 -6.80
CA THR A 40 -24.56 -6.77 -5.82
C THR A 40 -24.88 -6.06 -4.51
N SER A 41 -25.80 -6.62 -3.70
CA SER A 41 -26.09 -6.16 -2.36
C SER A 41 -25.64 -7.20 -1.32
N SER A 42 -25.03 -6.74 -0.23
CA SER A 42 -24.67 -7.56 0.92
C SER A 42 -24.93 -6.76 2.20
N GLY A 43 -25.91 -7.19 3.00
CA GLY A 43 -26.27 -6.46 4.20
C GLY A 43 -26.71 -5.02 3.91
N ASN A 44 -26.01 -4.07 4.53
CA ASN A 44 -26.26 -2.63 4.38
C ASN A 44 -25.39 -1.95 3.31
N VAL A 45 -24.69 -2.72 2.47
CA VAL A 45 -23.83 -2.19 1.44
C VAL A 45 -24.19 -2.69 0.05
N GLU A 46 -23.90 -1.87 -0.94
CA GLU A 46 -23.97 -2.19 -2.37
C GLU A 46 -22.55 -2.16 -2.96
N LYS A 47 -22.22 -3.18 -3.75
CA LYS A 47 -20.91 -3.35 -4.36
C LYS A 47 -21.03 -3.36 -5.87
N PHE A 48 -20.24 -2.56 -6.55
CA PHE A 48 -20.07 -2.53 -7.98
C PHE A 48 -18.60 -2.83 -8.27
N LEU A 49 -18.31 -4.05 -8.70
CA LEU A 49 -16.97 -4.61 -8.78
C LEU A 49 -16.55 -4.87 -10.22
N GLY A 50 -15.31 -4.53 -10.57
CA GLY A 50 -14.76 -4.81 -11.89
C GLY A 50 -15.29 -3.90 -13.02
N ILE A 51 -15.58 -2.62 -12.73
CA ILE A 51 -15.95 -1.64 -13.76
C ILE A 51 -14.70 -1.27 -14.56
N PRO A 52 -14.62 -1.50 -15.88
CA PRO A 52 -13.47 -1.04 -16.66
C PRO A 52 -13.35 0.49 -16.62
N PHE A 53 -12.16 1.03 -16.40
CA PHE A 53 -11.91 2.47 -16.44
C PHE A 53 -11.01 2.90 -17.60
N ALA A 54 -10.34 1.96 -18.22
CA ALA A 54 -9.49 2.15 -19.39
C ALA A 54 -9.64 0.95 -20.34
N GLU A 55 -9.23 1.12 -21.60
CA GLU A 55 -9.11 0.03 -22.54
C GLU A 55 -8.06 -0.99 -22.05
N PRO A 56 -8.24 -2.29 -22.31
CA PRO A 56 -7.27 -3.32 -21.93
C PRO A 56 -5.87 -3.00 -22.47
N PRO A 57 -4.83 -2.93 -21.63
CA PRO A 57 -3.46 -2.58 -22.04
C PRO A 57 -2.74 -3.76 -22.67
N VAL A 58 -3.32 -4.36 -23.72
CA VAL A 58 -2.83 -5.54 -24.43
C VAL A 58 -2.18 -5.18 -25.77
N GLY A 59 -1.27 -5.99 -26.25
CA GLY A 59 -0.63 -5.81 -27.56
C GLY A 59 0.00 -4.41 -27.70
N ASN A 60 -0.43 -3.63 -28.70
CA ASN A 60 0.11 -2.28 -28.91
C ASN A 60 -0.20 -1.27 -27.80
N LEU A 61 -1.13 -1.54 -26.89
CA LEU A 61 -1.41 -0.72 -25.71
C LEU A 61 -0.54 -1.09 -24.51
N ARG A 62 0.14 -2.23 -24.55
CA ARG A 62 1.13 -2.61 -23.54
C ARG A 62 2.24 -1.56 -23.48
N PHE A 63 2.71 -1.21 -22.28
CA PHE A 63 3.71 -0.17 -22.03
C PHE A 63 3.36 1.19 -22.66
N ARG A 64 2.07 1.55 -22.65
CA ARG A 64 1.57 2.88 -23.01
C ARG A 64 0.75 3.48 -21.87
N LEU A 65 0.59 4.79 -21.90
CA LEU A 65 -0.38 5.47 -21.03
C LEU A 65 -1.76 4.84 -21.21
N PRO A 66 -2.57 4.72 -20.15
CA PRO A 66 -3.90 4.12 -20.24
C PRO A 66 -4.79 4.93 -21.20
N GLU A 67 -5.44 4.23 -22.12
CA GLU A 67 -6.52 4.82 -22.94
C GLU A 67 -7.82 4.77 -22.14
N ARG A 68 -8.26 5.93 -21.66
CA ARG A 68 -9.42 6.05 -20.78
C ARG A 68 -10.72 5.73 -21.52
N ILE A 69 -11.64 5.03 -20.85
CA ILE A 69 -13.02 4.97 -21.27
C ILE A 69 -13.65 6.35 -21.04
N THR A 70 -14.03 7.01 -22.13
CA THR A 70 -14.58 8.37 -22.09
C THR A 70 -16.11 8.38 -22.02
N GLU A 71 -16.78 7.28 -22.40
CA GLU A 71 -18.23 7.12 -22.39
C GLU A 71 -18.61 5.64 -22.29
N TYR A 72 -19.50 5.30 -21.38
CA TYR A 72 -20.08 3.95 -21.25
C TYR A 72 -21.31 3.84 -22.15
N THR A 73 -21.19 3.04 -23.22
CA THR A 73 -22.29 2.79 -24.20
C THR A 73 -22.86 1.38 -24.11
N THR A 74 -22.24 0.50 -23.32
CA THR A 74 -22.63 -0.91 -23.14
C THR A 74 -22.81 -1.20 -21.67
N ASP A 75 -23.89 -1.91 -21.32
CA ASP A 75 -24.17 -2.31 -19.93
C ASP A 75 -23.01 -3.10 -19.33
N VAL A 76 -22.72 -2.83 -18.06
CA VAL A 76 -21.63 -3.43 -17.30
C VAL A 76 -22.17 -4.34 -16.20
N ASN A 77 -21.75 -5.60 -16.21
CA ASN A 77 -22.01 -6.52 -15.10
C ASN A 77 -20.89 -6.38 -14.04
N ALA A 78 -21.15 -5.56 -13.03
CA ALA A 78 -20.19 -5.23 -11.97
C ALA A 78 -20.42 -6.06 -10.69
N THR A 79 -20.53 -7.38 -10.81
CA THR A 79 -20.88 -8.30 -9.72
C THR A 79 -19.70 -9.07 -9.14
N ALA A 80 -18.52 -8.98 -9.73
CA ALA A 80 -17.31 -9.68 -9.31
C ALA A 80 -16.06 -8.84 -9.59
N TYR A 81 -15.01 -9.07 -8.81
CA TYR A 81 -13.70 -8.51 -9.12
C TYR A 81 -13.19 -9.04 -10.46
N SER A 82 -12.47 -8.20 -11.18
CA SER A 82 -11.71 -8.60 -12.37
C SER A 82 -10.48 -9.42 -12.00
N PRO A 83 -9.79 -10.04 -12.97
CA PRO A 83 -8.42 -10.50 -12.78
C PRO A 83 -7.51 -9.38 -12.26
N THR A 84 -6.45 -9.76 -11.54
CA THR A 84 -5.40 -8.82 -11.14
C THR A 84 -4.52 -8.44 -12.34
N CYS A 85 -3.83 -7.30 -12.28
CA CYS A 85 -2.78 -7.04 -13.26
C CYS A 85 -1.64 -8.06 -13.14
N PRO A 86 -0.83 -8.29 -14.18
CA PRO A 86 0.26 -9.25 -14.14
C PRO A 86 1.21 -9.00 -12.96
N GLN A 87 1.31 -9.99 -12.06
CA GLN A 87 2.10 -9.94 -10.83
C GLN A 87 3.53 -10.39 -11.08
N GLN A 88 4.47 -10.02 -10.21
CA GLN A 88 5.76 -10.70 -10.09
C GLN A 88 5.57 -12.07 -9.41
N ALA A 89 6.30 -13.10 -9.84
CA ALA A 89 6.39 -14.33 -9.07
C ALA A 89 7.17 -14.05 -7.77
N VAL A 90 6.62 -14.44 -6.64
CA VAL A 90 7.18 -14.21 -5.32
C VAL A 90 7.35 -15.54 -4.60
N ASP A 91 8.50 -15.75 -4.00
CA ASP A 91 8.80 -16.85 -3.10
C ASP A 91 9.28 -16.28 -1.76
N LEU A 92 8.64 -16.69 -0.66
CA LEU A 92 8.99 -16.17 0.66
C LEU A 92 10.23 -16.92 1.19
N PRO A 93 11.32 -16.23 1.55
CA PRO A 93 12.57 -16.85 1.98
C PRO A 93 12.51 -17.32 3.43
N LEU A 94 11.43 -18.02 3.82
CA LEU A 94 11.27 -18.51 5.18
C LEU A 94 12.06 -19.82 5.35
N PRO A 95 12.97 -19.89 6.32
CA PRO A 95 13.73 -21.11 6.58
C PRO A 95 12.83 -22.27 7.00
N ASP A 96 13.07 -23.46 6.46
CA ASP A 96 12.37 -24.68 6.82
C ASP A 96 12.36 -24.87 8.35
N GLY A 97 11.18 -25.01 8.95
CA GLY A 97 10.99 -25.28 10.37
C GLY A 97 11.10 -24.07 11.31
N LEU A 98 11.24 -22.85 10.78
CA LEU A 98 11.14 -21.60 11.56
C LEU A 98 9.70 -21.11 11.66
N VAL A 99 8.80 -21.64 10.86
CA VAL A 99 7.43 -21.16 10.74
C VAL A 99 6.51 -22.00 11.61
N ASP A 100 5.94 -21.40 12.64
CA ASP A 100 4.73 -21.90 13.31
C ASP A 100 3.53 -21.61 12.37
N GLU A 101 2.51 -22.46 12.39
CA GLU A 101 1.26 -22.29 11.60
C GLU A 101 0.70 -20.86 11.69
N THR A 102 0.92 -20.18 12.82
CA THR A 102 0.49 -18.79 13.07
C THR A 102 1.25 -17.78 12.21
N LEU A 103 2.50 -18.01 11.88
CA LEU A 103 3.31 -17.11 11.07
C LEU A 103 2.94 -17.23 9.58
N ASP A 104 2.72 -18.46 9.11
CA ASP A 104 2.20 -18.71 7.77
C ASP A 104 0.82 -18.04 7.58
N GLU A 105 -0.08 -18.18 8.58
CA GLU A 105 -1.40 -17.53 8.53
C GLU A 105 -1.30 -15.99 8.46
N ILE A 106 -0.35 -15.37 9.18
CA ILE A 106 -0.15 -13.91 9.14
C ILE A 106 0.42 -13.48 7.79
N ILE A 107 1.39 -14.23 7.26
CA ILE A 107 1.99 -13.93 5.96
C ILE A 107 0.98 -14.12 4.83
N ASP A 108 0.23 -15.22 4.85
CA ASP A 108 -0.84 -15.48 3.88
C ASP A 108 -1.98 -14.46 3.96
N LEU A 109 -2.21 -13.86 5.13
CA LEU A 109 -3.19 -12.80 5.30
C LEU A 109 -2.71 -11.46 4.72
N ILE A 110 -1.42 -11.17 4.87
CA ILE A 110 -0.81 -9.92 4.40
C ILE A 110 -0.48 -10.00 2.90
N TYR A 111 -0.04 -11.17 2.42
CA TYR A 111 0.42 -11.38 1.04
C TYR A 111 -0.20 -12.62 0.37
N PRO A 112 -1.52 -12.66 0.13
CA PRO A 112 -2.14 -13.79 -0.57
C PRO A 112 -1.64 -13.89 -2.02
N VAL A 113 -0.92 -14.96 -2.34
CA VAL A 113 -0.09 -15.10 -3.56
C VAL A 113 -0.86 -15.62 -4.80
N LEU A 114 -2.14 -16.01 -4.69
CA LEU A 114 -2.83 -16.74 -5.77
C LEU A 114 -4.10 -16.04 -6.27
N PHE A 115 -3.95 -15.05 -7.13
CA PHE A 115 -5.07 -14.51 -7.92
C PHE A 115 -4.85 -14.76 -9.41
N PRO A 116 -5.91 -15.09 -10.18
CA PRO A 116 -5.82 -15.06 -11.64
C PRO A 116 -5.38 -13.69 -12.10
N ASN A 117 -4.31 -13.64 -12.90
CA ASN A 117 -3.82 -12.38 -13.46
C ASN A 117 -3.99 -12.34 -14.98
N ASP A 118 -4.23 -11.15 -15.51
CA ASP A 118 -4.41 -10.88 -16.93
C ASP A 118 -3.95 -9.45 -17.22
N GLU A 119 -3.57 -9.17 -18.46
CA GLU A 119 -3.30 -7.80 -18.89
C GLU A 119 -4.60 -6.96 -18.96
N ASP A 120 -5.77 -7.58 -19.19
CA ASP A 120 -7.09 -6.93 -19.09
C ASP A 120 -7.53 -6.81 -17.64
N CYS A 121 -6.93 -5.86 -16.93
CA CYS A 121 -7.03 -5.72 -15.49
C CYS A 121 -7.41 -4.32 -14.99
N LEU A 122 -7.48 -3.32 -15.89
CA LEU A 122 -7.69 -1.92 -15.52
C LEU A 122 -9.17 -1.67 -15.16
N THR A 123 -9.54 -2.10 -13.96
CA THR A 123 -10.88 -1.98 -13.42
C THR A 123 -10.90 -1.29 -12.07
N ILE A 124 -12.05 -0.68 -11.76
CA ILE A 124 -12.34 0.03 -10.52
C ILE A 124 -13.55 -0.60 -9.83
N ASN A 125 -13.55 -0.55 -8.51
CA ASN A 125 -14.63 -1.03 -7.68
C ASN A 125 -15.19 0.13 -6.86
N VAL A 126 -16.51 0.14 -6.68
CA VAL A 126 -17.21 1.11 -5.84
C VAL A 126 -18.08 0.37 -4.85
N VAL A 127 -17.92 0.69 -3.57
CA VAL A 127 -18.74 0.16 -2.47
C VAL A 127 -19.38 1.34 -1.76
N ARG A 128 -20.68 1.25 -1.52
CA ARG A 128 -21.46 2.34 -0.90
C ARG A 128 -22.50 1.83 0.08
N PRO A 129 -23.01 2.67 0.98
CA PRO A 129 -24.19 2.33 1.77
C PRO A 129 -25.38 1.99 0.87
N ALA A 130 -26.16 1.01 1.27
CA ALA A 130 -27.35 0.61 0.53
C ALA A 130 -28.34 1.78 0.39
N ASP A 131 -29.09 1.80 -0.71
CA ASP A 131 -30.06 2.85 -1.05
C ASP A 131 -29.46 4.27 -1.19
N THR A 132 -28.14 4.40 -1.35
CA THR A 132 -27.48 5.69 -1.61
C THR A 132 -27.93 6.25 -2.96
N THR A 133 -28.37 7.51 -2.98
CA THR A 133 -28.74 8.22 -4.21
C THR A 133 -27.62 9.17 -4.66
N PRO A 134 -27.59 9.60 -5.92
CA PRO A 134 -26.58 10.54 -6.43
C PRO A 134 -26.49 11.86 -5.65
N GLU A 135 -27.60 12.27 -4.99
CA GLU A 135 -27.69 13.51 -4.22
C GLU A 135 -27.10 13.40 -2.81
N ALA A 136 -26.68 12.21 -2.38
CA ALA A 136 -26.18 11.98 -1.03
C ALA A 136 -24.86 12.73 -0.75
N LYS A 137 -24.00 12.88 -1.78
CA LYS A 137 -22.72 13.62 -1.72
C LYS A 137 -21.84 13.21 -0.55
N LEU A 138 -21.67 11.90 -0.40
CA LEU A 138 -20.86 11.29 0.66
C LEU A 138 -19.36 11.52 0.43
N PRO A 139 -18.55 11.62 1.49
CA PRO A 139 -17.10 11.56 1.37
C PRO A 139 -16.66 10.27 0.66
N VAL A 140 -15.57 10.35 -0.09
CA VAL A 140 -15.04 9.25 -0.89
C VAL A 140 -13.66 8.88 -0.37
N ILE A 141 -13.45 7.61 -0.07
CA ILE A 141 -12.15 7.03 0.24
C ILE A 141 -11.68 6.26 -0.99
N VAL A 142 -10.53 6.61 -1.55
CA VAL A 142 -9.89 5.87 -2.64
C VAL A 142 -8.72 5.08 -2.07
N TRP A 143 -8.87 3.77 -2.06
CA TRP A 143 -7.86 2.84 -1.57
C TRP A 143 -6.89 2.42 -2.68
N ILE A 144 -5.59 2.50 -2.39
CA ILE A 144 -4.49 2.04 -3.22
C ILE A 144 -3.76 0.94 -2.45
N PHE A 145 -3.78 -0.28 -2.98
CA PHE A 145 -3.16 -1.43 -2.32
C PHE A 145 -1.62 -1.40 -2.40
N GLY A 146 -0.98 -2.07 -1.43
CA GLY A 146 0.46 -2.28 -1.38
C GLY A 146 0.94 -3.52 -2.14
N GLY A 147 2.11 -4.03 -1.76
CA GLY A 147 2.75 -5.20 -2.37
C GLY A 147 4.00 -4.88 -3.19
N GLY A 148 4.78 -3.87 -2.77
CA GLY A 148 6.08 -3.55 -3.35
C GLY A 148 6.03 -3.12 -4.82
N PHE A 149 4.91 -2.64 -5.33
CA PHE A 149 4.68 -2.37 -6.77
C PHE A 149 4.81 -3.61 -7.67
N GLU A 150 4.99 -4.79 -7.10
CA GLU A 150 5.24 -6.05 -7.81
C GLU A 150 4.07 -7.01 -7.73
N ILE A 151 3.29 -6.95 -6.65
CA ILE A 151 2.11 -7.79 -6.39
C ILE A 151 0.96 -6.96 -5.82
N GLY A 152 -0.19 -7.58 -5.64
CA GLY A 152 -1.35 -6.99 -4.99
C GLY A 152 -2.57 -6.84 -5.90
N SER A 153 -3.72 -6.68 -5.27
CA SER A 153 -5.01 -6.54 -5.97
C SER A 153 -6.07 -5.93 -5.07
N THR A 154 -7.05 -5.30 -5.69
CA THR A 154 -8.24 -4.81 -4.97
C THR A 154 -9.07 -5.92 -4.35
N SER A 155 -9.00 -7.15 -4.87
CA SER A 155 -9.75 -8.29 -4.33
C SER A 155 -9.25 -8.77 -2.95
N MET A 156 -8.07 -8.32 -2.53
CA MET A 156 -7.53 -8.58 -1.19
C MET A 156 -8.24 -7.75 -0.10
N TYR A 157 -8.91 -6.66 -0.47
CA TYR A 157 -9.45 -5.69 0.47
C TYR A 157 -10.94 -5.48 0.24
N ASP A 158 -11.79 -6.05 1.10
CA ASP A 158 -13.23 -5.84 1.03
C ASP A 158 -13.63 -4.48 1.60
N GLY A 159 -13.81 -3.49 0.73
CA GLY A 159 -14.27 -2.15 1.12
C GLY A 159 -15.63 -2.13 1.84
N GLY A 160 -16.38 -3.24 1.80
CA GLY A 160 -17.65 -3.38 2.53
C GLY A 160 -17.47 -3.20 4.03
N VAL A 161 -16.37 -3.69 4.62
CA VAL A 161 -16.12 -3.56 6.07
C VAL A 161 -15.92 -2.09 6.47
N ILE A 162 -15.29 -1.29 5.64
CA ILE A 162 -15.09 0.15 5.87
C ILE A 162 -16.42 0.91 5.73
N VAL A 163 -17.20 0.58 4.71
CA VAL A 163 -18.53 1.21 4.51
C VAL A 163 -19.49 0.82 5.63
N GLU A 164 -19.56 -0.45 6.04
CA GLU A 164 -20.36 -0.87 7.20
C GLU A 164 -19.92 -0.16 8.47
N ARG A 165 -18.60 -0.07 8.71
CA ARG A 165 -18.07 0.65 9.87
C ARG A 165 -18.41 2.14 9.85
N SER A 166 -18.41 2.76 8.69
CA SER A 166 -18.81 4.17 8.52
C SER A 166 -20.27 4.43 8.91
N LEU A 167 -21.15 3.45 8.63
CA LEU A 167 -22.55 3.49 9.06
C LEU A 167 -22.70 3.38 10.58
N ASP A 168 -21.92 2.49 11.22
CA ASP A 168 -21.89 2.35 12.67
C ASP A 168 -21.41 3.63 13.38
N LEU A 169 -20.55 4.40 12.72
CA LEU A 169 -20.04 5.68 13.23
C LEU A 169 -20.94 6.88 12.93
N ASP A 170 -22.05 6.69 12.21
CA ASP A 170 -22.88 7.77 11.64
C ASP A 170 -22.10 8.74 10.74
N GLU A 171 -21.09 8.22 10.05
CA GLU A 171 -20.17 8.95 9.13
C GLU A 171 -20.09 8.21 7.79
N PRO A 172 -21.21 8.06 7.04
CA PRO A 172 -21.26 7.25 5.85
C PRO A 172 -20.27 7.73 4.77
N VAL A 173 -19.55 6.79 4.16
CA VAL A 173 -18.59 7.04 3.07
C VAL A 173 -18.87 6.15 1.87
N VAL A 174 -18.37 6.57 0.70
CA VAL A 174 -18.19 5.71 -0.48
C VAL A 174 -16.74 5.25 -0.50
N TYR A 175 -16.53 3.94 -0.65
CA TYR A 175 -15.20 3.36 -0.80
C TYR A 175 -14.96 2.99 -2.27
N VAL A 176 -13.81 3.38 -2.79
CA VAL A 176 -13.37 3.11 -4.16
C VAL A 176 -12.02 2.42 -4.11
N SER A 177 -11.80 1.41 -4.94
CA SER A 177 -10.48 0.81 -5.14
C SER A 177 -10.28 0.48 -6.61
N MET A 178 -9.04 0.58 -7.09
CA MET A 178 -8.73 0.30 -8.49
C MET A 178 -7.51 -0.61 -8.60
N ASN A 179 -7.55 -1.53 -9.56
CA ASN A 179 -6.34 -2.22 -9.96
C ASN A 179 -5.44 -1.24 -10.72
N TYR A 180 -4.15 -1.31 -10.45
CA TYR A 180 -3.12 -0.60 -11.21
C TYR A 180 -2.08 -1.60 -11.70
N ARG A 181 -1.43 -1.29 -12.80
CA ARG A 181 -0.37 -2.15 -13.34
C ARG A 181 0.81 -2.22 -12.38
N VAL A 182 1.27 -3.42 -12.10
CA VAL A 182 2.39 -3.71 -11.21
C VAL A 182 3.55 -4.36 -11.98
N ALA A 183 4.67 -4.56 -11.30
CA ALA A 183 5.89 -5.15 -11.83
C ALA A 183 6.35 -4.46 -13.14
N ALA A 184 6.94 -5.17 -14.08
CA ALA A 184 7.40 -4.60 -15.34
C ALA A 184 6.28 -3.92 -16.15
N PHE A 185 5.06 -4.44 -16.10
CA PHE A 185 3.92 -3.88 -16.85
C PHE A 185 3.51 -2.49 -16.38
N GLY A 186 3.80 -2.14 -15.11
CA GLY A 186 3.49 -0.84 -14.51
C GLY A 186 4.68 0.09 -14.32
N PHE A 187 5.88 -0.48 -14.12
CA PHE A 187 7.05 0.25 -13.65
C PHE A 187 8.33 -0.08 -14.43
N LEU A 188 8.19 -0.40 -15.71
CA LEU A 188 9.33 -0.56 -16.61
C LEU A 188 10.18 0.71 -16.63
N ALA A 189 11.51 0.58 -16.54
CA ALA A 189 12.40 1.68 -16.28
C ALA A 189 13.68 1.59 -17.14
N SER A 190 13.88 2.57 -18.01
CA SER A 190 15.04 2.67 -18.90
C SER A 190 15.12 4.03 -19.60
N GLN A 191 16.15 4.27 -20.38
CA GLN A 191 16.25 5.44 -21.26
C GLN A 191 15.16 5.41 -22.34
N GLU A 192 14.85 4.23 -22.92
CA GLU A 192 13.83 4.06 -23.95
C GLU A 192 12.44 4.39 -23.43
N VAL A 193 12.14 3.98 -22.18
CA VAL A 193 10.88 4.29 -21.49
C VAL A 193 10.78 5.79 -21.20
N LYS A 194 11.89 6.41 -20.77
CA LYS A 194 12.00 7.86 -20.52
C LYS A 194 11.76 8.65 -21.79
N ASP A 195 12.44 8.30 -22.89
CA ASP A 195 12.32 8.98 -24.18
C ASP A 195 10.91 8.84 -24.78
N ALA A 196 10.24 7.73 -24.51
CA ALA A 196 8.84 7.50 -24.91
C ALA A 196 7.81 8.20 -24.02
N GLY A 197 8.20 8.74 -22.85
CA GLY A 197 7.31 9.40 -21.88
C GLY A 197 6.30 8.44 -21.25
N VAL A 198 6.66 7.18 -21.05
CA VAL A 198 5.77 6.12 -20.53
C VAL A 198 6.28 5.51 -19.22
N GLY A 199 6.95 6.31 -18.40
CA GLY A 199 7.34 5.93 -17.05
C GLY A 199 6.16 5.88 -16.09
N ASN A 200 6.32 5.15 -14.97
CA ASN A 200 5.37 5.12 -13.85
C ASN A 200 3.89 4.84 -14.25
N LEU A 201 3.68 3.95 -15.19
CA LEU A 201 2.35 3.68 -15.77
C LEU A 201 1.30 3.25 -14.73
N GLY A 202 1.74 2.53 -13.69
CA GLY A 202 0.86 2.11 -12.59
C GLY A 202 0.27 3.28 -11.79
N LEU A 203 0.84 4.50 -11.89
CA LEU A 203 0.38 5.70 -11.18
C LEU A 203 -0.37 6.70 -12.09
N GLN A 204 -0.51 6.41 -13.38
CA GLN A 204 -0.96 7.41 -14.36
C GLN A 204 -2.49 7.54 -14.53
N ASP A 205 -3.29 6.70 -13.87
CA ASP A 205 -4.74 6.79 -14.02
C ASP A 205 -5.41 7.47 -12.83
N ARG A 206 -6.03 8.65 -13.07
CA ARG A 206 -6.47 9.55 -11.99
C ARG A 206 -7.88 10.12 -12.14
N ALA A 207 -8.50 10.09 -13.32
CA ALA A 207 -9.64 10.95 -13.59
C ALA A 207 -11.03 10.28 -13.44
N TRP A 208 -11.12 8.96 -13.37
CA TRP A 208 -12.40 8.25 -13.35
C TRP A 208 -13.26 8.64 -12.15
N VAL A 209 -12.68 8.73 -10.95
CA VAL A 209 -13.41 9.08 -9.72
C VAL A 209 -14.08 10.44 -9.85
N GLN A 210 -13.37 11.44 -10.38
CA GLN A 210 -13.90 12.79 -10.56
C GLN A 210 -15.08 12.83 -11.54
N GLN A 211 -15.05 11.97 -12.55
CA GLN A 211 -16.09 11.94 -13.59
C GLN A 211 -17.35 11.21 -13.13
N TYR A 212 -17.21 10.08 -12.40
CA TYR A 212 -18.32 9.14 -12.23
C TYR A 212 -18.75 8.87 -10.78
N VAL A 213 -17.96 9.23 -9.77
CA VAL A 213 -18.30 8.87 -8.37
C VAL A 213 -19.63 9.47 -7.91
N SER A 214 -20.04 10.60 -8.48
CA SER A 214 -21.34 11.24 -8.17
C SER A 214 -22.54 10.35 -8.52
N ALA A 215 -22.43 9.52 -9.57
CA ALA A 215 -23.48 8.57 -9.92
C ALA A 215 -23.69 7.50 -8.84
N PHE A 216 -22.67 7.23 -8.05
CA PHE A 216 -22.70 6.31 -6.91
C PHE A 216 -23.02 7.02 -5.57
N GLY A 217 -23.29 8.33 -5.59
CA GLY A 217 -23.60 9.14 -4.42
C GLY A 217 -22.39 9.70 -3.68
N GLY A 218 -21.19 9.55 -4.24
CA GLY A 218 -19.97 10.19 -3.70
C GLY A 218 -19.86 11.66 -4.13
N ASP A 219 -19.11 12.43 -3.36
CA ASP A 219 -18.81 13.83 -3.66
C ASP A 219 -17.38 13.92 -4.25
N PRO A 220 -17.21 14.29 -5.52
CA PRO A 220 -15.89 14.41 -6.14
C PRO A 220 -15.02 15.50 -5.48
N GLU A 221 -15.62 16.46 -4.76
CA GLU A 221 -14.89 17.47 -4.00
C GLU A 221 -14.42 16.97 -2.62
N LYS A 222 -14.86 15.76 -2.20
CA LYS A 222 -14.55 15.17 -0.89
C LYS A 222 -13.78 13.86 -1.00
N VAL A 223 -12.83 13.78 -1.89
CA VAL A 223 -11.99 12.60 -2.10
C VAL A 223 -10.79 12.63 -1.16
N THR A 224 -10.58 11.54 -0.44
CA THR A 224 -9.37 11.23 0.33
C THR A 224 -8.71 10.00 -0.26
N ILE A 225 -7.43 10.09 -0.61
CA ILE A 225 -6.64 8.95 -1.06
C ILE A 225 -5.98 8.27 0.14
N TRP A 226 -6.02 6.95 0.17
CA TRP A 226 -5.51 6.13 1.27
C TRP A 226 -4.80 4.90 0.74
N GLY A 227 -3.64 4.57 1.30
CA GLY A 227 -2.91 3.38 0.91
C GLY A 227 -2.01 2.86 2.01
N GLU A 228 -1.51 1.64 1.81
CA GLU A 228 -0.53 0.99 2.67
C GLU A 228 0.66 0.56 1.82
N SER A 229 1.90 0.59 2.39
CA SER A 229 3.12 0.14 1.70
C SER A 229 3.34 0.87 0.36
N ALA A 230 3.51 0.14 -0.74
CA ALA A 230 3.57 0.70 -2.08
C ALA A 230 2.35 1.58 -2.42
N GLY A 231 1.18 1.28 -1.86
CA GLY A 231 -0.01 2.12 -1.96
C GLY A 231 0.12 3.44 -1.22
N ALA A 232 0.72 3.45 -0.03
CA ALA A 232 1.01 4.67 0.72
C ALA A 232 2.11 5.50 0.04
N ILE A 233 3.13 4.84 -0.51
CA ILE A 233 4.13 5.50 -1.36
C ILE A 233 3.44 6.13 -2.58
N SER A 234 2.51 5.43 -3.23
CA SER A 234 1.71 5.96 -4.34
C SER A 234 0.94 7.22 -3.93
N VAL A 235 0.29 7.20 -2.76
CA VAL A 235 -0.39 8.37 -2.18
C VAL A 235 0.59 9.54 -2.03
N ALA A 236 1.76 9.31 -1.44
CA ALA A 236 2.80 10.32 -1.29
C ALA A 236 3.29 10.89 -2.62
N LEU A 237 3.49 10.02 -3.63
CA LEU A 237 3.91 10.43 -4.98
C LEU A 237 2.85 11.27 -5.69
N HIS A 238 1.55 10.96 -5.50
CA HIS A 238 0.47 11.81 -5.98
C HIS A 238 0.42 13.18 -5.29
N MET A 239 0.87 13.30 -4.04
CA MET A 239 0.98 14.59 -3.36
C MET A 239 2.12 15.46 -3.88
N ILE A 240 3.17 14.89 -4.49
CA ILE A 240 4.37 15.61 -4.93
C ILE A 240 4.48 15.80 -6.44
N THR A 241 3.71 15.03 -7.22
CA THR A 241 3.63 15.21 -8.67
C THR A 241 3.04 16.57 -9.05
N ASN A 242 3.22 16.97 -10.30
CA ASN A 242 2.60 18.17 -10.87
C ASN A 242 2.84 19.47 -10.06
N GLY A 243 4.03 19.60 -9.44
CA GLY A 243 4.37 20.73 -8.59
C GLY A 243 3.60 20.80 -7.26
N GLY A 244 2.95 19.70 -6.85
CA GLY A 244 2.07 19.65 -5.69
C GLY A 244 0.65 20.14 -5.96
N ASP A 245 0.28 20.34 -7.21
CA ASP A 245 -1.10 20.64 -7.60
C ASP A 245 -1.90 19.35 -7.72
N THR A 246 -2.90 19.16 -6.85
CA THR A 246 -3.79 17.99 -6.89
C THR A 246 -4.77 18.01 -8.06
N GLU A 247 -4.82 19.09 -8.84
CA GLU A 247 -5.82 19.31 -9.90
C GLU A 247 -7.27 19.16 -9.40
N GLY A 248 -7.48 19.28 -8.08
CA GLY A 248 -8.78 19.04 -7.44
C GLY A 248 -9.18 17.56 -7.31
N LEU A 249 -8.29 16.62 -7.61
CA LEU A 249 -8.59 15.19 -7.61
C LEU A 249 -8.80 14.63 -6.20
N PHE A 250 -8.14 15.21 -5.19
CA PHE A 250 -8.28 14.81 -3.79
C PHE A 250 -7.96 15.97 -2.84
N ARG A 251 -8.54 15.92 -1.63
CA ARG A 251 -8.43 16.96 -0.61
C ARG A 251 -7.73 16.50 0.68
N GLY A 252 -7.45 15.21 0.82
CA GLY A 252 -6.81 14.61 1.99
C GLY A 252 -6.06 13.34 1.61
N ALA A 253 -5.09 12.94 2.42
CA ALA A 253 -4.25 11.78 2.17
C ALA A 253 -3.99 10.99 3.46
N VAL A 254 -3.98 9.66 3.37
CA VAL A 254 -3.64 8.75 4.48
C VAL A 254 -2.59 7.75 3.98
N MET A 255 -1.47 7.68 4.67
CA MET A 255 -0.31 6.89 4.31
C MET A 255 0.07 5.96 5.46
N ASN A 256 -0.17 4.67 5.27
CA ASN A 256 0.21 3.62 6.19
C ASN A 256 1.50 2.96 5.68
N SER A 257 2.60 3.07 6.42
CA SER A 257 3.88 2.44 6.10
C SER A 257 4.41 2.78 4.70
N GLY A 258 4.43 4.09 4.36
CA GLY A 258 4.95 4.58 3.08
C GLY A 258 4.95 6.10 2.98
N SER A 259 5.97 6.65 2.31
CA SER A 259 6.23 8.09 2.18
C SER A 259 7.07 8.34 0.92
N PRO A 260 7.46 9.58 0.58
CA PRO A 260 8.33 9.80 -0.57
C PRO A 260 9.67 9.07 -0.42
N ILE A 261 9.84 7.97 -1.16
CA ILE A 261 11.01 7.08 -1.10
C ILE A 261 12.24 7.69 -1.79
N PRO A 262 13.47 7.25 -1.40
CA PRO A 262 14.73 7.79 -1.93
C PRO A 262 15.12 7.18 -3.28
N VAL A 263 14.27 7.26 -4.28
CA VAL A 263 14.54 6.73 -5.63
C VAL A 263 15.11 7.80 -6.56
N GLY A 264 15.91 7.35 -7.52
CA GLY A 264 16.59 8.20 -8.48
C GLY A 264 15.92 8.27 -9.85
N ASP A 265 16.75 8.56 -10.86
CA ASP A 265 16.33 8.65 -12.27
C ASP A 265 15.85 7.28 -12.79
N ILE A 266 14.88 7.30 -13.70
CA ILE A 266 14.30 6.08 -14.28
C ILE A 266 15.33 5.23 -15.02
N THR A 267 16.43 5.81 -15.46
CA THR A 267 17.54 5.08 -16.10
C THR A 267 18.30 4.18 -15.13
N ASN A 268 18.12 4.33 -13.81
CA ASN A 268 18.67 3.39 -12.82
C ASN A 268 18.09 1.96 -13.00
N GLY A 269 16.93 1.82 -13.64
CA GLY A 269 16.33 0.53 -13.98
C GLY A 269 16.81 -0.09 -15.30
N GLN A 270 17.73 0.55 -16.05
CA GLN A 270 18.16 0.09 -17.38
C GLN A 270 18.60 -1.38 -17.39
N MET A 271 19.32 -1.82 -16.37
CA MET A 271 19.82 -3.20 -16.31
C MET A 271 18.70 -4.24 -16.35
N TYR A 272 17.57 -3.96 -15.74
CA TYR A 272 16.41 -4.87 -15.73
C TYR A 272 15.63 -4.81 -17.04
N TYR A 273 15.56 -3.63 -17.65
CA TYR A 273 15.02 -3.49 -18.99
C TYR A 273 15.85 -4.31 -20.01
N ASP A 274 17.17 -4.18 -19.97
CA ASP A 274 18.07 -4.92 -20.85
C ASP A 274 17.95 -6.45 -20.63
N GLN A 275 17.76 -6.88 -19.39
CA GLN A 275 17.48 -8.29 -19.07
C GLN A 275 16.19 -8.80 -19.73
N LEU A 276 15.11 -8.01 -19.72
CA LEU A 276 13.87 -8.37 -20.41
C LEU A 276 14.07 -8.41 -21.93
N VAL A 277 14.77 -7.43 -22.51
CA VAL A 277 15.09 -7.37 -23.95
C VAL A 277 15.86 -8.60 -24.38
N ASP A 278 16.85 -9.02 -23.61
CA ASP A 278 17.67 -10.21 -23.91
C ASP A 278 16.84 -11.50 -23.77
N ALA A 279 16.11 -11.65 -22.67
CA ALA A 279 15.33 -12.86 -22.39
C ALA A 279 14.18 -13.09 -23.40
N THR A 280 13.64 -12.02 -23.98
CA THR A 280 12.52 -12.08 -24.95
C THR A 280 12.99 -12.07 -26.41
N GLY A 281 14.31 -12.06 -26.67
CA GLY A 281 14.86 -12.05 -28.01
C GLY A 281 14.72 -10.71 -28.75
N CYS A 282 14.47 -9.62 -28.03
CA CYS A 282 14.36 -8.27 -28.59
C CYS A 282 15.71 -7.59 -28.83
N THR A 283 16.82 -8.23 -28.43
CA THR A 283 18.19 -7.73 -28.64
C THR A 283 18.45 -7.50 -30.13
N GLY A 284 18.96 -6.30 -30.46
CA GLY A 284 19.26 -5.90 -31.84
C GLY A 284 18.07 -5.35 -32.61
N SER A 285 16.88 -5.28 -32.02
CA SER A 285 15.77 -4.50 -32.58
C SER A 285 16.13 -3.01 -32.60
N SER A 286 15.70 -2.30 -33.62
CA SER A 286 15.86 -0.83 -33.71
C SER A 286 14.98 -0.06 -32.73
N ASP A 287 13.91 -0.70 -32.24
CA ASP A 287 12.99 -0.22 -31.22
C ASP A 287 12.67 -1.40 -30.30
N THR A 288 13.45 -1.52 -29.22
CA THR A 288 13.32 -2.61 -28.25
C THR A 288 12.03 -2.51 -27.44
N LEU A 289 11.54 -1.29 -27.17
CA LEU A 289 10.28 -1.08 -26.47
C LEU A 289 9.07 -1.53 -27.33
N GLN A 290 9.10 -1.26 -28.63
CA GLN A 290 8.06 -1.77 -29.55
C GLN A 290 8.15 -3.30 -29.67
N CYS A 291 9.35 -3.86 -29.70
CA CYS A 291 9.54 -5.32 -29.69
C CYS A 291 8.92 -5.94 -28.44
N LEU A 292 9.16 -5.39 -27.24
CA LEU A 292 8.56 -5.89 -25.98
C LEU A 292 7.01 -5.82 -25.99
N ARG A 293 6.40 -4.87 -26.71
CA ARG A 293 4.92 -4.83 -26.87
C ARG A 293 4.40 -6.02 -27.69
N GLU A 294 5.19 -6.53 -28.61
CA GLU A 294 4.85 -7.60 -29.55
C GLU A 294 5.19 -9.00 -29.02
N VAL A 295 5.97 -9.10 -27.94
CA VAL A 295 6.30 -10.37 -27.28
C VAL A 295 5.03 -11.03 -26.76
N PRO A 296 4.83 -12.36 -26.96
CA PRO A 296 3.73 -13.09 -26.31
C PRO A 296 3.71 -12.88 -24.79
N TYR A 297 2.51 -12.78 -24.22
CA TYR A 297 2.35 -12.52 -22.78
C TYR A 297 3.15 -13.48 -21.90
N ASP A 298 3.03 -14.79 -22.16
CA ASP A 298 3.69 -15.83 -21.35
C ASP A 298 5.24 -15.72 -21.38
N ASP A 299 5.80 -15.35 -22.54
CA ASP A 299 7.26 -15.17 -22.69
C ASP A 299 7.74 -13.93 -21.92
N LEU A 300 7.01 -12.81 -22.02
CA LEU A 300 7.33 -11.59 -21.29
C LEU A 300 7.15 -11.77 -19.78
N LYS A 301 6.06 -12.43 -19.37
CA LYS A 301 5.79 -12.76 -17.96
C LYS A 301 6.88 -13.65 -17.38
N SER A 302 7.31 -14.69 -18.13
CA SER A 302 8.41 -15.55 -17.73
C SER A 302 9.74 -14.77 -17.60
N ALA A 303 10.02 -13.84 -18.52
CA ALA A 303 11.21 -13.00 -18.44
C ALA A 303 11.18 -12.09 -17.20
N GLN A 304 10.04 -11.49 -16.88
CA GLN A 304 9.82 -10.70 -15.68
C GLN A 304 10.06 -11.54 -14.41
N ASP A 305 9.47 -12.74 -14.33
CA ASP A 305 9.56 -13.61 -13.15
C ASP A 305 10.98 -14.08 -12.84
N ASN A 306 11.89 -13.97 -13.80
CA ASN A 306 13.31 -14.26 -13.59
C ASN A 306 14.12 -13.03 -13.14
N THR A 307 13.50 -11.89 -12.89
CA THR A 307 14.15 -10.73 -12.27
C THR A 307 14.07 -10.80 -10.75
N PRO A 308 14.96 -10.11 -10.01
CA PRO A 308 14.83 -10.03 -8.56
C PRO A 308 13.46 -9.45 -8.14
N PHE A 309 12.94 -9.93 -7.03
CA PHE A 309 11.63 -9.55 -6.48
C PHE A 309 11.75 -9.12 -5.01
N LEU A 310 10.67 -8.63 -4.43
CA LEU A 310 10.56 -8.03 -3.09
C LEU A 310 11.26 -8.83 -1.96
N PHE A 311 11.27 -10.15 -2.01
CA PHE A 311 11.92 -11.01 -1.02
C PHE A 311 13.21 -11.67 -1.54
N SER A 312 13.76 -11.22 -2.66
CA SER A 312 15.08 -11.65 -3.12
C SER A 312 16.20 -11.03 -2.27
N TYR A 313 17.45 -11.43 -2.47
CA TYR A 313 18.58 -10.99 -1.66
C TYR A 313 18.73 -9.44 -1.61
N GLN A 314 18.38 -8.73 -2.67
CA GLN A 314 18.41 -7.25 -2.68
C GLN A 314 17.27 -6.61 -1.87
N SER A 315 16.27 -7.41 -1.43
CA SER A 315 15.19 -7.00 -0.53
C SER A 315 14.42 -5.77 -1.05
N LEU A 316 14.24 -4.75 -0.25
CA LEU A 316 13.51 -3.52 -0.57
C LEU A 316 14.16 -2.63 -1.66
N ILE A 317 15.30 -3.02 -2.21
CA ILE A 317 15.84 -2.44 -3.44
C ILE A 317 15.14 -3.11 -4.62
N LEU A 318 13.92 -2.65 -4.90
CA LEU A 318 13.02 -3.30 -5.84
C LEU A 318 13.47 -3.12 -7.29
N THR A 319 13.25 -4.15 -8.09
CA THR A 319 13.43 -4.10 -9.54
C THR A 319 12.44 -3.14 -10.18
N TRP A 320 11.18 -3.27 -9.81
CA TRP A 320 10.05 -2.54 -10.38
C TRP A 320 9.45 -1.59 -9.36
N LEU A 321 9.74 -0.31 -9.46
CA LEU A 321 9.22 0.73 -8.58
C LEU A 321 9.17 2.08 -9.29
N PRO A 322 8.39 3.05 -8.81
CA PRO A 322 8.36 4.41 -9.34
C PRO A 322 9.74 5.07 -9.28
N ARG A 323 10.13 5.77 -10.36
CA ARG A 323 11.38 6.54 -10.45
C ARG A 323 11.14 7.88 -11.14
N ALA A 324 12.07 8.82 -10.96
CA ALA A 324 12.02 10.12 -11.62
C ALA A 324 12.14 9.95 -13.15
N ASP A 325 11.04 10.18 -13.85
CA ASP A 325 10.92 10.04 -15.31
C ASP A 325 10.92 11.38 -16.05
N GLY A 326 10.89 12.48 -15.29
CA GLY A 326 10.82 13.83 -15.82
C GLY A 326 9.42 14.27 -16.26
N VAL A 327 8.40 13.41 -16.15
CA VAL A 327 7.00 13.67 -16.53
C VAL A 327 6.08 13.55 -15.31
N PHE A 328 5.86 12.35 -14.79
CA PHE A 328 5.07 12.13 -13.57
C PHE A 328 5.85 12.58 -12.33
N LEU A 329 7.10 12.21 -12.23
CA LEU A 329 8.04 12.67 -11.22
C LEU A 329 9.14 13.48 -11.90
N ALA A 330 9.09 14.81 -11.75
CA ALA A 330 10.05 15.72 -12.39
C ALA A 330 11.48 15.57 -11.84
N ASP A 331 11.62 15.07 -10.62
CA ASP A 331 12.89 14.83 -9.91
C ASP A 331 12.69 13.69 -8.91
N SER A 332 13.75 13.30 -8.18
CA SER A 332 13.61 12.33 -7.09
C SER A 332 12.58 12.79 -6.06
N PRO A 333 11.76 11.88 -5.50
CA PRO A 333 10.67 12.25 -4.60
C PRO A 333 11.11 13.12 -3.42
N GLN A 334 12.23 12.78 -2.79
CA GLN A 334 12.75 13.54 -1.66
C GLN A 334 13.28 14.93 -2.07
N ALA A 335 13.86 15.07 -3.25
CA ALA A 335 14.25 16.36 -3.80
C ALA A 335 13.02 17.24 -4.10
N LEU A 336 11.95 16.66 -4.65
CA LEU A 336 10.67 17.38 -4.86
C LEU A 336 10.09 17.89 -3.52
N VAL A 337 10.17 17.09 -2.46
CA VAL A 337 9.76 17.50 -1.12
C VAL A 337 10.59 18.68 -0.62
N GLN A 338 11.92 18.67 -0.77
CA GLN A 338 12.80 19.78 -0.39
C GLN A 338 12.52 21.05 -1.21
N GLN A 339 12.19 20.89 -2.48
CA GLN A 339 11.81 22.00 -3.37
C GLN A 339 10.44 22.58 -3.04
N GLY A 340 9.65 21.93 -2.16
CA GLY A 340 8.30 22.33 -1.80
C GLY A 340 7.23 21.96 -2.81
N SER A 341 7.55 21.07 -3.76
CA SER A 341 6.60 20.47 -4.71
C SER A 341 5.71 19.44 -3.99
N VAL A 342 4.84 19.92 -3.10
CA VAL A 342 3.98 19.09 -2.26
C VAL A 342 2.61 19.73 -2.13
N ALA A 343 1.55 18.97 -2.33
CA ALA A 343 0.17 19.39 -2.14
C ALA A 343 -0.07 19.91 -0.71
N ASN A 344 -0.68 21.08 -0.61
CA ASN A 344 -0.97 21.71 0.67
C ASN A 344 -2.35 21.26 1.19
N ILE A 345 -2.48 19.98 1.50
CA ILE A 345 -3.68 19.31 2.00
C ILE A 345 -3.38 18.61 3.33
N PRO A 346 -4.36 18.45 4.24
CA PRO A 346 -4.19 17.65 5.44
C PRO A 346 -3.83 16.20 5.14
N PHE A 347 -3.00 15.58 6.01
CA PHE A 347 -2.68 14.16 5.86
C PHE A 347 -2.39 13.44 7.18
N ILE A 348 -2.57 12.13 7.15
CA ILE A 348 -2.13 11.18 8.19
C ILE A 348 -0.97 10.37 7.60
N SER A 349 0.11 10.16 8.39
CA SER A 349 1.22 9.29 8.00
C SER A 349 1.81 8.59 9.21
N GLY A 350 2.09 7.30 9.09
CA GLY A 350 2.68 6.52 10.17
C GLY A 350 3.16 5.17 9.69
N ASP A 351 3.83 4.45 10.58
CA ASP A 351 4.51 3.20 10.28
C ASP A 351 4.24 2.14 11.36
N CYS A 352 4.55 0.89 11.04
CA CYS A 352 4.73 -0.17 12.02
C CYS A 352 6.09 0.00 12.75
N ASP A 353 6.17 -0.48 14.00
CA ASP A 353 7.39 -0.33 14.80
C ASP A 353 8.58 -1.12 14.24
N ASP A 354 8.30 -2.28 13.62
CA ASP A 354 9.32 -3.24 13.17
C ASP A 354 9.26 -3.47 11.65
N GLU A 355 9.22 -2.41 10.85
CA GLU A 355 9.00 -2.43 9.40
C GLU A 355 9.93 -3.36 8.62
N GLY A 356 11.21 -3.44 9.00
CA GLY A 356 12.22 -4.15 8.22
C GLY A 356 12.34 -5.64 8.52
N THR A 357 11.65 -6.17 9.52
CA THR A 357 11.87 -7.56 9.99
C THR A 357 11.50 -8.60 8.95
N LEU A 358 10.34 -8.45 8.30
CA LEU A 358 9.89 -9.38 7.26
C LEU A 358 10.88 -9.46 6.09
N PHE A 359 11.36 -8.32 5.66
CA PHE A 359 12.27 -8.23 4.50
C PHE A 359 13.67 -8.76 4.80
N SER A 360 14.10 -8.73 6.07
CA SER A 360 15.44 -9.18 6.48
C SER A 360 15.60 -10.71 6.47
N PHE A 361 14.52 -11.47 6.27
CA PHE A 361 14.64 -12.91 6.02
C PHE A 361 15.40 -13.23 4.74
N SER A 362 15.40 -12.33 3.75
CA SER A 362 16.17 -12.48 2.51
C SER A 362 17.69 -12.41 2.71
N THR A 363 18.15 -11.95 3.87
CA THR A 363 19.58 -11.68 4.17
C THR A 363 20.12 -12.51 5.34
N LEU A 364 19.51 -13.67 5.66
CA LEU A 364 19.95 -14.52 6.78
C LEU A 364 21.38 -15.09 6.61
N ASN A 365 21.90 -15.12 5.40
CA ASN A 365 23.28 -15.49 5.08
C ASN A 365 24.29 -14.38 5.43
N VAL A 366 23.85 -13.16 5.72
CA VAL A 366 24.69 -12.05 6.19
C VAL A 366 24.86 -12.20 7.70
N THR A 367 26.06 -12.60 8.13
CA THR A 367 26.33 -13.01 9.52
C THR A 367 27.46 -12.23 10.20
N THR A 368 28.34 -11.63 9.43
CA THR A 368 29.47 -10.83 9.91
C THR A 368 29.28 -9.33 9.62
N ASP A 369 30.06 -8.50 10.30
CA ASP A 369 30.06 -7.05 10.09
C ASP A 369 30.53 -6.67 8.69
N ASP A 370 31.57 -7.36 8.19
CA ASP A 370 32.09 -7.14 6.84
C ASP A 370 31.05 -7.50 5.78
N GLU A 371 30.33 -8.62 5.92
CA GLU A 371 29.25 -9.03 5.01
C GLU A 371 28.08 -8.03 5.03
N ALA A 372 27.73 -7.52 6.22
CA ALA A 372 26.67 -6.51 6.33
C ALA A 372 27.08 -5.20 5.64
N ARG A 373 28.36 -4.81 5.78
CA ARG A 373 28.89 -3.64 5.11
C ARG A 373 28.89 -3.80 3.59
N GLU A 374 29.40 -4.93 3.08
CA GLU A 374 29.39 -5.25 1.67
C GLU A 374 27.97 -5.24 1.10
N TYR A 375 26.99 -5.83 1.81
CA TYR A 375 25.58 -5.83 1.42
C TYR A 375 25.01 -4.41 1.29
N ILE A 376 25.23 -3.56 2.30
CA ILE A 376 24.72 -2.18 2.29
C ILE A 376 25.43 -1.34 1.23
N GLU A 377 26.73 -1.46 1.11
CA GLU A 377 27.51 -0.74 0.07
C GLU A 377 27.11 -1.16 -1.34
N GLN A 378 26.91 -2.45 -1.59
CA GLN A 378 26.61 -2.96 -2.92
C GLN A 378 25.18 -2.64 -3.38
N TYR A 379 24.18 -2.80 -2.52
CA TYR A 379 22.77 -2.74 -2.91
C TYR A 379 22.08 -1.43 -2.54
N TRP A 380 22.43 -0.87 -1.38
CA TRP A 380 21.71 0.28 -0.84
C TRP A 380 22.39 1.61 -1.12
N LEU A 381 23.69 1.66 -0.95
CA LEU A 381 24.46 2.90 -0.99
C LEU A 381 25.72 2.77 -1.86
N PRO A 382 25.61 2.34 -3.13
CA PRO A 382 26.78 2.02 -3.98
C PRO A 382 27.63 3.24 -4.33
N ARG A 383 27.18 4.45 -4.01
CA ARG A 383 27.90 5.71 -4.31
C ARG A 383 28.18 6.52 -3.04
N ALA A 384 27.91 5.97 -1.86
CA ALA A 384 28.18 6.67 -0.60
C ALA A 384 29.69 6.81 -0.34
N ASP A 385 30.05 7.91 0.33
CA ASP A 385 31.42 8.07 0.82
C ASP A 385 31.70 7.00 1.90
N PRO A 386 32.89 6.35 1.90
CA PRO A 386 33.26 5.41 2.95
C PRO A 386 33.11 5.97 4.37
N ALA A 387 33.33 7.26 4.58
CA ALA A 387 33.15 7.89 5.89
C ALA A 387 31.67 7.95 6.31
N ASP A 388 30.74 8.15 5.37
CA ASP A 388 29.28 8.09 5.63
C ASP A 388 28.85 6.68 6.02
N LEU A 389 29.42 5.66 5.35
CA LEU A 389 29.16 4.27 5.71
C LEU A 389 29.71 3.93 7.11
N ASP A 390 30.92 4.40 7.47
CA ASP A 390 31.50 4.22 8.79
C ASP A 390 30.58 4.78 9.88
N GLU A 391 30.10 6.02 9.69
CA GLU A 391 29.17 6.67 10.61
C GLU A 391 27.82 5.93 10.70
N LEU A 392 27.25 5.48 9.58
CA LEU A 392 26.02 4.68 9.58
C LEU A 392 26.21 3.37 10.35
N PHE A 393 27.36 2.71 10.22
CA PHE A 393 27.67 1.49 10.95
C PHE A 393 27.88 1.69 12.46
N GLU A 394 28.27 2.88 12.89
CA GLU A 394 28.27 3.27 14.31
C GLU A 394 26.85 3.54 14.82
N LEU A 395 25.99 4.18 14.00
CA LEU A 395 24.61 4.53 14.35
C LEU A 395 23.63 3.34 14.29
N TYR A 396 23.94 2.32 13.48
CA TYR A 396 23.24 1.03 13.44
C TYR A 396 24.19 -0.07 13.95
N PRO A 397 24.44 -0.18 15.27
CA PRO A 397 25.42 -1.09 15.82
C PRO A 397 24.97 -2.56 15.75
N GLN A 398 25.93 -3.48 15.77
CA GLN A 398 25.67 -4.92 15.89
C GLN A 398 25.24 -5.31 17.32
N ASP A 399 24.41 -4.52 17.95
CA ASP A 399 23.85 -4.79 19.28
C ASP A 399 22.38 -5.21 19.12
N PRO A 400 22.03 -6.49 19.37
CA PRO A 400 20.66 -6.96 19.23
C PRO A 400 19.63 -6.19 20.08
N THR A 401 20.08 -5.53 21.16
CA THR A 401 19.18 -4.74 22.01
C THR A 401 18.72 -3.43 21.37
N GLN A 402 19.44 -2.97 20.33
CA GLN A 402 19.16 -1.75 19.59
C GLN A 402 18.53 -2.00 18.20
N GLY A 403 18.47 -3.27 17.77
CA GLY A 403 17.92 -3.65 16.45
C GLY A 403 16.44 -4.04 16.48
N SER A 404 15.86 -4.20 15.30
CA SER A 404 14.45 -4.61 15.12
C SER A 404 14.32 -6.15 15.02
N PRO A 405 13.31 -6.78 15.67
CA PRO A 405 12.21 -6.16 16.42
C PRO A 405 12.71 -5.41 17.65
N PHE A 406 12.33 -4.11 17.72
CA PHE A 406 12.76 -3.23 18.82
C PHE A 406 12.12 -3.66 20.15
N ASP A 407 12.73 -3.25 21.26
CA ASP A 407 12.27 -3.53 22.63
C ASP A 407 12.19 -5.03 23.00
N THR A 408 12.82 -5.92 22.20
CA THR A 408 12.86 -7.38 22.46
C THR A 408 14.21 -7.87 23.02
N GLY A 409 15.16 -6.98 23.28
CA GLY A 409 16.49 -7.31 23.81
C GLY A 409 17.23 -8.29 22.87
N TYR A 410 17.75 -9.38 23.44
CA TYR A 410 18.44 -10.44 22.69
C TYR A 410 17.49 -11.44 22.01
N LEU A 411 16.19 -11.36 22.26
CA LEU A 411 15.21 -12.22 21.58
C LEU A 411 15.12 -11.83 20.09
N ASN A 412 14.71 -12.79 19.29
CA ASN A 412 14.50 -12.61 17.84
C ASN A 412 15.78 -12.32 17.02
N ALA A 413 16.97 -12.49 17.60
CA ALA A 413 18.24 -12.38 16.89
C ALA A 413 18.56 -13.71 16.19
N ILE A 414 18.01 -13.96 15.00
CA ILE A 414 18.19 -15.20 14.21
C ILE A 414 19.66 -15.37 13.82
N THR A 415 20.27 -14.29 13.30
CA THR A 415 21.70 -14.18 12.99
C THR A 415 22.27 -12.95 13.68
N PRO A 416 23.61 -12.83 13.78
CA PRO A 416 24.23 -11.66 14.42
C PRO A 416 23.89 -10.33 13.75
N GLN A 417 23.53 -10.34 12.45
CA GLN A 417 23.22 -9.12 11.70
C GLN A 417 21.70 -8.90 11.46
N PHE A 418 20.85 -9.89 11.72
CA PHE A 418 19.42 -9.83 11.40
C PHE A 418 18.75 -8.57 11.94
N LYS A 419 18.86 -8.33 13.24
CA LYS A 419 18.19 -7.19 13.90
C LYS A 419 18.74 -5.83 13.45
N ARG A 420 20.02 -5.76 13.13
CA ARG A 420 20.68 -4.57 12.57
C ARG A 420 20.14 -4.24 11.18
N ILE A 421 20.14 -5.25 10.30
CA ILE A 421 19.64 -5.09 8.91
C ILE A 421 18.15 -4.74 8.91
N ALA A 422 17.36 -5.37 9.77
CA ALA A 422 15.95 -5.06 9.94
C ALA A 422 15.72 -3.61 10.37
N ALA A 423 16.50 -3.10 11.32
CA ALA A 423 16.43 -1.70 11.73
C ALA A 423 16.81 -0.75 10.59
N PHE A 424 17.91 -1.05 9.89
CA PHE A 424 18.38 -0.25 8.77
C PHE A 424 17.36 -0.20 7.62
N GLN A 425 16.84 -1.34 7.18
CA GLN A 425 15.87 -1.42 6.08
C GLN A 425 14.55 -0.71 6.40
N GLY A 426 14.05 -0.90 7.62
CA GLY A 426 12.83 -0.23 8.09
C GLY A 426 12.97 1.29 8.11
N ASP A 427 14.11 1.78 8.61
CA ASP A 427 14.40 3.21 8.65
C ASP A 427 14.66 3.78 7.25
N ALA A 428 15.31 3.02 6.35
CA ALA A 428 15.66 3.49 5.01
C ALA A 428 14.45 3.73 4.11
N VAL A 429 13.42 2.86 4.20
CA VAL A 429 12.28 2.88 3.27
C VAL A 429 11.02 3.47 3.90
N PHE A 430 10.80 3.29 5.20
CA PHE A 430 9.54 3.65 5.85
C PHE A 430 9.71 4.78 6.87
N GLN A 431 10.31 4.53 8.01
CA GLN A 431 10.31 5.45 9.15
C GLN A 431 11.13 6.73 8.91
N GLY A 432 12.28 6.62 8.27
CA GLY A 432 13.10 7.78 7.91
C GLY A 432 12.42 8.69 6.88
N PRO A 433 11.98 8.17 5.72
CA PRO A 433 11.23 8.95 4.73
C PRO A 433 9.95 9.59 5.28
N ARG A 434 9.17 8.90 6.14
CA ARG A 434 8.01 9.49 6.81
C ARG A 434 8.40 10.68 7.68
N ARG A 435 9.38 10.50 8.57
CA ARG A 435 9.86 11.57 9.46
C ARG A 435 10.39 12.75 8.66
N PHE A 436 11.21 12.50 7.65
CA PHE A 436 11.70 13.53 6.74
C PHE A 436 10.55 14.30 6.08
N PHE A 437 9.57 13.61 5.52
CA PHE A 437 8.43 14.22 4.87
C PHE A 437 7.64 15.12 5.82
N MET A 438 7.28 14.62 7.01
CA MET A 438 6.54 15.38 8.00
C MET A 438 7.34 16.61 8.49
N GLN A 439 8.64 16.50 8.69
CA GLN A 439 9.50 17.62 9.07
C GLN A 439 9.56 18.70 8.00
N GLN A 440 9.64 18.32 6.72
CA GLN A 440 9.63 19.29 5.60
C GLN A 440 8.28 19.99 5.44
N ARG A 441 7.21 19.41 5.98
CA ARG A 441 5.85 19.97 5.93
C ARG A 441 5.43 20.71 7.19
N ASP A 442 6.30 20.82 8.18
CA ASP A 442 6.02 21.55 9.43
C ASP A 442 5.51 22.98 9.20
N GLY A 443 4.39 23.32 9.83
CA GLY A 443 3.75 24.64 9.70
C GLY A 443 3.14 24.94 8.32
N LYS A 444 3.06 23.98 7.40
CA LYS A 444 2.46 24.15 6.07
C LYS A 444 1.02 23.67 6.00
N GLN A 445 0.72 22.55 6.62
CA GLN A 445 -0.59 21.91 6.64
C GLN A 445 -0.80 21.11 7.91
N ASP A 446 -2.06 20.75 8.18
CA ASP A 446 -2.39 19.88 9.30
C ASP A 446 -1.90 18.46 9.03
N MET A 447 -1.21 17.87 10.01
CA MET A 447 -0.64 16.54 9.91
C MET A 447 -0.86 15.76 11.21
N TRP A 448 -1.04 14.44 11.09
CA TRP A 448 -1.12 13.53 12.21
C TRP A 448 -0.18 12.35 11.99
N GLY A 449 0.63 12.05 12.99
CA GLY A 449 1.57 10.93 12.95
C GLY A 449 1.10 9.75 13.79
N PHE A 450 1.35 8.52 13.35
CA PHE A 450 1.11 7.33 14.18
C PHE A 450 2.28 6.36 14.15
N VAL A 451 2.30 5.47 15.16
CA VAL A 451 3.09 4.25 15.15
C VAL A 451 2.21 3.07 15.59
N ASN A 452 2.19 2.01 14.79
CA ASN A 452 1.56 0.76 15.18
C ASN A 452 2.57 -0.11 15.96
N LYS A 453 2.17 -0.53 17.17
CA LYS A 453 2.91 -1.46 18.05
C LYS A 453 2.08 -2.71 18.37
N ARG A 454 0.96 -2.94 17.65
CA ARG A 454 0.18 -4.17 17.79
C ARG A 454 0.90 -5.35 17.18
N LEU A 455 0.66 -6.53 17.73
CA LEU A 455 1.33 -7.78 17.37
C LEU A 455 2.84 -7.79 17.72
N LYS A 456 3.28 -6.96 18.69
CA LYS A 456 4.68 -6.84 19.10
C LYS A 456 5.30 -8.15 19.54
N ASN A 457 4.50 -9.08 20.05
CA ASN A 457 4.95 -10.37 20.55
C ASN A 457 5.00 -11.50 19.50
N VAL A 458 4.75 -11.18 18.21
CA VAL A 458 4.92 -12.17 17.14
C VAL A 458 6.40 -12.54 17.03
N PRO A 459 6.75 -13.83 17.20
CA PRO A 459 8.14 -14.25 17.18
C PRO A 459 8.83 -13.84 15.86
N LEU A 460 10.05 -13.38 15.95
CA LEU A 460 10.93 -12.96 14.85
C LEU A 460 10.46 -11.71 14.09
N LEU A 461 9.17 -11.49 13.92
CA LEU A 461 8.59 -10.38 13.18
C LEU A 461 8.35 -9.14 14.04
N GLY A 462 7.88 -9.30 15.28
CA GLY A 462 7.36 -8.18 16.06
C GLY A 462 6.16 -7.53 15.36
N THR A 463 6.07 -6.21 15.43
CA THR A 463 5.07 -5.42 14.67
C THR A 463 5.59 -5.17 13.26
N ALA A 464 5.61 -6.23 12.44
CA ALA A 464 6.15 -6.21 11.09
C ALA A 464 5.33 -5.32 10.14
N HIS A 465 5.94 -4.99 9.01
CA HIS A 465 5.28 -4.32 7.88
C HIS A 465 3.94 -4.96 7.51
N GLY A 466 2.91 -4.14 7.30
CA GLY A 466 1.56 -4.60 6.95
C GLY A 466 0.72 -5.08 8.15
N SER A 467 1.28 -5.21 9.36
CA SER A 467 0.52 -5.65 10.54
C SER A 467 -0.59 -4.68 10.96
N ASP A 468 -0.51 -3.43 10.57
CA ASP A 468 -1.52 -2.39 10.80
C ASP A 468 -2.77 -2.55 9.90
N LEU A 469 -2.69 -3.30 8.79
CA LEU A 469 -3.82 -3.58 7.91
C LEU A 469 -5.01 -4.18 8.64
N LEU A 470 -4.77 -5.03 9.65
CA LEU A 470 -5.84 -5.59 10.49
C LEU A 470 -6.65 -4.52 11.21
N ASN A 471 -5.96 -3.48 11.68
CA ASN A 471 -6.57 -2.36 12.40
C ASN A 471 -7.12 -1.28 11.46
N ALA A 472 -6.59 -1.18 10.26
CA ALA A 472 -6.91 -0.15 9.28
C ALA A 472 -7.89 -0.65 8.20
N ALA A 473 -7.40 -1.42 7.24
CA ALA A 473 -8.16 -1.78 6.04
C ALA A 473 -9.19 -2.88 6.26
N TYR A 474 -8.98 -3.77 7.24
CA TYR A 474 -9.93 -4.84 7.57
C TYR A 474 -10.96 -4.45 8.65
N GLY A 475 -10.96 -3.19 9.10
CA GLY A 475 -11.99 -2.65 9.99
C GLY A 475 -12.02 -3.23 11.41
N LEU A 476 -10.93 -3.87 11.86
CA LEU A 476 -10.88 -4.57 13.14
C LEU A 476 -10.44 -3.70 14.33
N GLY A 477 -10.26 -2.38 14.13
CA GLY A 477 -9.79 -1.52 15.21
C GLY A 477 -10.03 -0.02 15.00
N GLU A 478 -9.47 0.75 15.92
CA GLU A 478 -9.70 2.19 16.03
C GLU A 478 -9.09 2.99 14.86
N MET A 479 -8.07 2.47 14.17
CA MET A 479 -7.45 3.16 13.05
C MET A 479 -8.43 3.38 11.90
N SER A 480 -9.31 2.40 11.63
CA SER A 480 -10.41 2.57 10.67
C SER A 480 -11.31 3.74 11.04
N ASP A 481 -11.64 3.87 12.34
CA ASP A 481 -12.53 4.94 12.83
C ASP A 481 -11.92 6.32 12.60
N TYR A 482 -10.63 6.49 12.92
CA TYR A 482 -9.91 7.73 12.68
C TYR A 482 -9.82 8.06 11.18
N THR A 483 -9.56 7.05 10.35
CA THR A 483 -9.46 7.22 8.89
C THR A 483 -10.80 7.64 8.28
N ILE A 484 -11.90 7.02 8.70
CA ILE A 484 -13.26 7.37 8.25
C ILE A 484 -13.59 8.82 8.64
N ARG A 485 -13.34 9.23 9.88
CA ARG A 485 -13.56 10.61 10.32
C ARG A 485 -12.67 11.60 9.58
N PHE A 486 -11.41 11.26 9.37
CA PHE A 486 -10.52 12.10 8.57
C PHE A 486 -11.05 12.28 7.15
N ALA A 487 -11.52 11.24 6.50
CA ALA A 487 -12.12 11.35 5.16
C ALA A 487 -13.38 12.24 5.16
N ALA A 488 -14.20 12.15 6.22
CA ALA A 488 -15.39 12.97 6.36
C ALA A 488 -15.07 14.45 6.64
N HIS A 489 -14.15 14.73 7.57
CA HIS A 489 -13.95 16.05 8.16
C HIS A 489 -12.57 16.68 7.94
N LEU A 490 -11.59 15.95 7.40
CA LEU A 490 -10.15 16.31 7.35
C LEU A 490 -9.53 16.49 8.75
N ASP A 491 -10.15 15.87 9.75
CA ASP A 491 -9.68 15.78 11.14
C ASP A 491 -10.06 14.38 11.66
N PRO A 492 -9.12 13.57 12.16
CA PRO A 492 -9.41 12.22 12.63
C PRO A 492 -10.17 12.18 13.96
N ASN A 493 -10.28 13.30 14.67
CA ASN A 493 -10.86 13.41 15.99
C ASN A 493 -12.40 13.46 16.00
N GLY A 494 -13.02 13.44 17.19
CA GLY A 494 -14.47 13.65 17.36
C GLY A 494 -15.26 12.42 17.81
N GLY A 495 -14.68 11.22 17.85
CA GLY A 495 -15.40 9.98 18.18
C GLY A 495 -15.38 9.52 19.64
N GLY A 496 -14.91 10.34 20.56
CA GLY A 496 -14.80 9.96 21.97
C GLY A 496 -13.67 8.99 22.31
N ALA A 497 -12.85 8.57 21.32
CA ALA A 497 -11.58 7.88 21.52
C ALA A 497 -10.51 8.88 22.01
N MET A 498 -9.25 8.43 22.12
CA MET A 498 -8.14 9.32 22.48
C MET A 498 -8.01 10.45 21.45
N GLU A 499 -7.83 11.68 21.91
CA GLU A 499 -7.55 12.80 21.01
C GLU A 499 -6.18 12.60 20.34
N TRP A 500 -6.16 12.63 19.02
CA TRP A 500 -4.95 12.51 18.22
C TRP A 500 -4.36 13.91 18.00
N PRO A 501 -3.23 14.25 18.61
CA PRO A 501 -2.63 15.57 18.46
C PRO A 501 -2.09 15.78 17.04
N LYS A 502 -2.19 17.01 16.55
CA LYS A 502 -1.49 17.39 15.32
C LYS A 502 0.02 17.31 15.53
N TYR A 503 0.71 16.75 14.56
CA TYR A 503 2.17 16.64 14.55
C TYR A 503 2.79 18.01 14.20
N SER A 504 3.88 18.35 14.90
CA SER A 504 4.79 19.43 14.52
C SER A 504 6.22 19.08 14.98
N VAL A 505 7.22 19.71 14.38
CA VAL A 505 8.62 19.51 14.82
C VAL A 505 8.83 19.96 16.27
N ALA A 506 8.12 21.00 16.72
CA ALA A 506 8.20 21.47 18.11
C ALA A 506 7.46 20.54 19.11
N SER A 507 6.52 19.73 18.63
CA SER A 507 5.76 18.75 19.41
C SER A 507 5.51 17.50 18.53
N PRO A 508 6.52 16.63 18.36
CA PRO A 508 6.47 15.51 17.43
C PRO A 508 5.68 14.33 18.03
N GLN A 509 4.42 14.60 18.38
CA GLN A 509 3.54 13.64 19.02
C GLN A 509 2.88 12.73 17.98
N MET A 510 2.85 11.44 18.29
CA MET A 510 2.22 10.40 17.48
C MET A 510 1.20 9.62 18.29
N LEU A 511 0.09 9.25 17.66
CA LEU A 511 -0.81 8.27 18.23
C LEU A 511 -0.17 6.88 18.11
N THR A 512 -0.11 6.16 19.23
CA THR A 512 0.46 4.81 19.30
C THR A 512 -0.65 3.80 19.50
N PHE A 513 -0.76 2.84 18.59
CA PHE A 513 -1.66 1.70 18.69
C PHE A 513 -0.93 0.56 19.39
N ASN A 514 -1.42 0.14 20.55
CA ASN A 514 -0.76 -0.87 21.39
C ASN A 514 -1.60 -2.14 21.51
N ASP A 515 -0.92 -3.24 21.89
CA ASP A 515 -1.60 -4.44 22.42
C ASP A 515 -2.07 -4.21 23.86
N GLY A 516 -3.05 -5.03 24.30
CA GLY A 516 -3.45 -5.15 25.71
C GLY A 516 -4.48 -4.11 26.19
N LEU A 517 -4.41 -3.77 27.49
CA LEU A 517 -5.46 -3.00 28.16
C LEU A 517 -5.44 -1.50 27.90
N VAL A 518 -4.36 -0.98 27.37
CA VAL A 518 -4.21 0.44 26.98
C VAL A 518 -3.97 0.49 25.48
N PRO A 519 -5.04 0.36 24.67
CA PRO A 519 -4.91 0.18 23.23
C PRO A 519 -4.37 1.41 22.50
N LEU A 520 -4.47 2.59 23.11
CA LEU A 520 -4.01 3.86 22.54
C LEU A 520 -3.16 4.61 23.56
N SER A 521 -2.10 5.25 23.08
CA SER A 521 -1.27 6.18 23.86
C SER A 521 -0.66 7.24 22.94
N ILE A 522 -0.08 8.28 23.53
CA ILE A 522 0.72 9.25 22.78
C ILE A 522 2.18 8.97 23.04
N SER A 523 2.98 8.90 21.98
CA SER A 523 4.44 8.81 22.01
C SER A 523 5.07 9.97 21.25
N GLU A 524 6.40 10.12 21.36
CA GLU A 524 7.15 11.14 20.62
C GLU A 524 7.96 10.50 19.50
N ASP A 525 8.00 11.14 18.34
CA ASP A 525 8.78 10.75 17.16
C ASP A 525 10.27 11.18 17.31
N THR A 526 10.91 10.66 18.36
CA THR A 526 12.30 11.01 18.72
C THR A 526 13.24 9.83 18.73
N TYR A 527 12.74 8.62 18.46
CA TYR A 527 13.55 7.41 18.41
C TYR A 527 14.50 7.42 17.21
N ARG A 528 15.72 6.95 17.40
CA ARG A 528 16.79 6.83 16.37
C ARG A 528 16.97 8.10 15.50
N THR A 529 16.79 9.29 16.09
CA THR A 529 16.81 10.57 15.35
C THR A 529 18.11 10.80 14.59
N GLU A 530 19.25 10.51 15.24
CA GLU A 530 20.57 10.69 14.66
C GLU A 530 20.80 9.70 13.50
N ALA A 531 20.49 8.43 13.69
CA ALA A 531 20.63 7.38 12.69
C ALA A 531 19.78 7.65 11.43
N MET A 532 18.49 7.94 11.61
CA MET A 532 17.62 8.28 10.50
C MET A 532 18.01 9.59 9.81
N GLY A 533 18.45 10.59 10.58
CA GLY A 533 18.92 11.87 10.03
C GLY A 533 20.12 11.67 9.10
N LYS A 534 21.12 10.92 9.55
CA LYS A 534 22.28 10.58 8.73
C LYS A 534 21.92 9.74 7.53
N LEU A 535 21.07 8.73 7.70
CA LEU A 535 20.62 7.87 6.60
C LEU A 535 19.91 8.66 5.50
N ILE A 536 19.00 9.57 5.84
CA ILE A 536 18.32 10.45 4.88
C ILE A 536 19.31 11.37 4.17
N GLU A 537 20.28 11.96 4.88
CA GLU A 537 21.33 12.80 4.28
C GLU A 537 22.10 12.03 3.20
N VAL A 538 22.52 10.80 3.52
CA VAL A 538 23.28 9.96 2.58
C VAL A 538 22.41 9.55 1.39
N MET A 539 21.15 9.16 1.62
CA MET A 539 20.24 8.73 0.57
C MET A 539 19.79 9.87 -0.36
N LEU A 540 19.67 11.10 0.15
CA LEU A 540 19.43 12.29 -0.68
C LEU A 540 20.56 12.52 -1.70
N SER A 541 21.80 12.22 -1.31
CA SER A 541 22.98 12.32 -2.18
C SER A 541 23.18 11.09 -3.06
N ASN A 542 22.57 9.96 -2.70
CA ASN A 542 22.72 8.65 -3.34
C ASN A 542 21.34 8.00 -3.57
N PRO A 543 20.42 8.62 -4.32
CA PRO A 543 19.10 8.03 -4.55
C PRO A 543 19.20 6.72 -5.33
N ILE A 544 18.40 5.73 -4.95
CA ILE A 544 18.41 4.34 -5.45
C ILE A 544 17.90 4.26 -6.89
#